data_131ee04a2e0e3b6ad11497815e012621
#
_entry.id   131ee04a2e0e3b6ad11497815e012621
#
_cell.length_a   1.000
_cell.length_b   1.000
_cell.length_c   1.000
_cell.angle_alpha   90.00
_cell.angle_beta   90.00
_cell.angle_gamma   90.00
#
_symmetry.space_group_name_H-M   'P 1'
#
loop_
_entity.id
_entity.type
_entity.pdbx_description
1 polymer ?
#
loop_
_entity_poly.entity_id
_entity_poly.type
_entity_poly.pdbx_seq_one_letter_code
_entity_poly.pdbx_strand_id
1 'polypeptide(L)' 'MYLKKLNVPRTVTLPDGTTMRRADLPPPSTTRWVASRKAAVLKGVAAGLISREEACEMYDLSEEELESW' A
#
# COMPACT_ATOMS: atom_id res chain seq x y z
N MET A 1 17.45 -3.46 -19.35
CA MET A 1 17.28 -3.46 -18.71
C MET A 1 17.10 -3.03 -17.80
N TYR A 2 16.72 -3.17 -17.49
CA TYR A 2 16.54 -2.87 -16.55
C TYR A 2 16.01 -2.86 -15.73
N LEU A 3 15.74 -3.04 -15.23
CA LEU A 3 15.22 -3.05 -14.45
C LEU A 3 15.20 -2.84 -13.47
N LYS A 4 15.12 -2.73 -12.96
CA LYS A 4 15.02 -2.56 -12.03
C LYS A 4 14.47 -2.64 -11.26
N LYS A 5 14.17 -2.89 -10.92
CA LYS A 5 13.62 -2.91 -10.10
C LYS A 5 13.33 -3.16 -9.18
N LEU A 6 13.38 -3.61 -9.27
CA LEU A 6 12.52 -3.66 -8.27
C LEU A 6 12.80 -4.45 -7.07
N ASN A 7 13.15 -3.82 -6.02
CA ASN A 7 13.42 -4.41 -4.74
C ASN A 7 12.21 -4.34 -3.82
N VAL A 8 11.05 -4.25 -4.42
CA VAL A 8 9.80 -4.19 -3.67
C VAL A 8 9.38 -5.60 -3.33
N PRO A 9 9.21 -5.96 -2.05
CA PRO A 9 8.81 -7.31 -1.68
C PRO A 9 7.39 -7.59 -2.15
N ARG A 10 7.13 -8.85 -2.48
CA ARG A 10 5.80 -9.28 -2.87
C ARG A 10 4.95 -9.61 -1.66
N THR A 11 5.59 -9.94 -0.55
CA THR A 11 4.92 -10.35 0.68
C THR A 11 5.68 -9.77 1.84
N VAL A 12 4.97 -9.26 2.82
CA VAL A 12 5.56 -8.74 4.04
C VAL A 12 4.87 -9.38 5.23
N THR A 13 5.59 -9.47 6.35
CA THR A 13 5.03 -9.97 7.60
C THR A 13 4.64 -8.78 8.45
N LEU A 14 3.38 -8.76 8.87
CA LEU A 14 2.87 -7.70 9.72
C LEU A 14 3.25 -7.95 11.19
N PRO A 15 3.19 -6.91 12.03
CA PRO A 15 3.55 -7.05 13.44
C PRO A 15 2.72 -8.09 14.19
N ASP A 16 1.51 -8.38 13.72
CA ASP A 16 0.65 -9.37 14.38
C ASP A 16 0.96 -10.80 13.91
N GLY A 17 1.97 -10.98 13.07
CA GLY A 17 2.39 -12.29 12.60
C GLY A 17 1.73 -12.75 11.31
N THR A 18 0.78 -11.99 10.79
CA THR A 18 0.15 -12.34 9.52
C THR A 18 0.98 -11.82 8.36
N THR A 19 0.77 -12.38 7.17
CA THR A 19 1.44 -11.91 5.97
C THR A 19 0.48 -11.11 5.12
N MET A 20 1.04 -10.15 4.38
CA MET A 20 0.27 -9.31 3.48
C MET A 20 0.95 -9.29 2.13
N ARG A 21 0.17 -9.45 1.07
CA ARG A 21 0.65 -9.43 -0.30
C ARG A 21 0.08 -8.22 -1.02
N ARG A 22 0.68 -7.88 -2.16
CA ARG A 22 0.15 -6.77 -2.95
C ARG A 22 -1.29 -7.03 -3.39
N ALA A 23 -1.65 -8.29 -3.57
CA ALA A 23 -3.02 -8.65 -3.93
C ALA A 23 -4.02 -8.35 -2.80
N ASP A 24 -3.54 -8.18 -1.58
CA ASP A 24 -4.39 -7.84 -0.44
C ASP A 24 -4.70 -6.36 -0.36
N LEU A 25 -4.02 -5.55 -1.17
CA LEU A 25 -4.28 -4.13 -1.23
C LEU A 25 -5.55 -3.85 -2.05
N PRO A 26 -6.24 -2.73 -1.77
CA PRO A 26 -7.39 -2.35 -2.59
C PRO A 26 -6.96 -2.13 -4.05
N PRO A 27 -7.84 -2.36 -5.02
CA PRO A 27 -7.48 -2.12 -6.41
C PRO A 27 -7.28 -0.62 -6.68
N PRO A 28 -6.46 -0.27 -7.69
CA PRO A 28 -6.22 1.14 -8.00
C PRO A 28 -7.49 1.91 -8.37
N SER A 29 -8.52 1.21 -8.80
CA SER A 29 -9.80 1.83 -9.16
C SER A 29 -10.67 2.15 -7.95
N THR A 30 -10.17 1.90 -6.72
CA THR A 30 -10.94 2.16 -5.52
C THR A 30 -11.27 3.64 -5.41
N THR A 31 -12.54 3.95 -5.28
CA THR A 31 -13.00 5.32 -5.08
C THR A 31 -13.69 5.51 -3.74
N ARG A 32 -14.19 4.41 -3.18
CA ARG A 32 -14.87 4.47 -1.89
C ARG A 32 -13.90 4.02 -0.79
N TRP A 33 -13.49 4.96 0.01
CA TRP A 33 -12.50 4.71 1.05
C TRP A 33 -13.17 4.47 2.40
N VAL A 34 -13.44 3.19 2.65
CA VAL A 34 -13.95 2.76 3.95
C VAL A 34 -12.77 2.43 4.86
N ALA A 35 -13.03 2.34 6.17
CA ALA A 35 -11.96 2.16 7.16
C ALA A 35 -11.08 0.94 6.88
N SER A 36 -11.68 -0.17 6.44
CA SER A 36 -10.91 -1.39 6.19
C SER A 36 -9.93 -1.22 5.02
N ARG A 37 -10.34 -0.48 4.00
CA ARG A 37 -9.48 -0.24 2.83
C ARG A 37 -8.36 0.72 3.16
N LYS A 38 -8.67 1.77 3.93
CA LYS A 38 -7.65 2.69 4.40
C LYS A 38 -6.61 1.96 5.24
N ALA A 39 -7.07 1.11 6.14
CA ALA A 39 -6.17 0.34 7.00
C ALA A 39 -5.26 -0.57 6.18
N ALA A 40 -5.79 -1.19 5.13
CA ALA A 40 -4.98 -2.06 4.28
C ALA A 40 -3.85 -1.29 3.61
N VAL A 41 -4.13 -0.09 3.09
CA VAL A 41 -3.11 0.74 2.46
C VAL A 41 -2.06 1.16 3.49
N LEU A 42 -2.50 1.61 4.66
CA LEU A 42 -1.58 2.04 5.70
C LEU A 42 -0.68 0.91 6.17
N LYS A 43 -1.24 -0.28 6.34
CA LYS A 43 -0.44 -1.46 6.71
C LYS A 43 0.58 -1.79 5.64
N GLY A 44 0.20 -1.70 4.37
CA GLY A 44 1.12 -1.96 3.28
C GLY A 44 2.27 -0.97 3.27
N VAL A 45 1.99 0.30 3.48
CA VAL A 45 3.02 1.33 3.52
C VAL A 45 3.93 1.12 4.73
N ALA A 46 3.35 0.88 5.91
CA ALA A 46 4.12 0.72 7.13
C ALA A 46 5.02 -0.51 7.07
N ALA A 47 4.57 -1.58 6.44
CA ALA A 47 5.33 -2.81 6.35
C ALA A 47 6.35 -2.80 5.20
N GLY A 48 6.34 -1.77 4.36
CA GLY A 48 7.28 -1.67 3.25
C GLY A 48 6.82 -2.40 2.00
N LEU A 49 5.57 -2.81 1.95
CA LEU A 49 5.03 -3.48 0.77
C LEU A 49 4.93 -2.52 -0.41
N ILE A 50 4.51 -1.30 -0.15
CA ILE A 50 4.50 -0.22 -1.13
C ILE A 50 5.02 1.04 -0.44
N SER A 51 5.54 1.98 -1.23
CA SER A 51 5.97 3.26 -0.67
C SER A 51 4.78 4.21 -0.59
N ARG A 52 4.95 5.29 0.18
CA ARG A 52 3.90 6.32 0.26
C ARG A 52 3.67 6.95 -1.09
N GLU A 53 4.74 7.20 -1.83
CA GLU A 53 4.63 7.76 -3.18
C GLU A 53 3.85 6.84 -4.08
N GLU A 54 4.16 5.56 -4.02
CA GLU A 54 3.47 4.56 -4.84
C GLU A 54 1.98 4.51 -4.49
N ALA A 55 1.65 4.57 -3.20
CA ALA A 55 0.26 4.56 -2.76
C ALA A 55 -0.47 5.78 -3.29
N CYS A 56 0.16 6.96 -3.20
CA CYS A 56 -0.45 8.19 -3.68
C CYS A 56 -0.71 8.12 -5.19
N GLU A 57 0.23 7.61 -5.96
CA GLU A 57 0.07 7.48 -7.39
C GLU A 57 -0.99 6.45 -7.75
N MET A 58 -0.95 5.31 -7.08
CA MET A 58 -1.83 4.20 -7.39
C MET A 58 -3.29 4.55 -7.14
N TYR A 59 -3.56 5.27 -6.06
CA TYR A 59 -4.92 5.59 -5.65
C TYR A 59 -5.30 7.05 -5.87
N ASP A 60 -4.44 7.80 -6.55
CA ASP A 60 -4.68 9.22 -6.82
C ASP A 60 -4.95 10.01 -5.54
N LEU A 61 -4.09 9.81 -4.55
CA LEU A 61 -4.19 10.47 -3.26
C LEU A 61 -3.09 11.51 -3.12
N SER A 62 -3.34 12.54 -2.32
CA SER A 62 -2.29 13.44 -1.90
C SER A 62 -1.64 12.88 -0.63
N GLU A 63 -0.43 13.34 -0.33
CA GLU A 63 0.24 12.92 0.89
C GLU A 63 -0.55 13.36 2.12
N GLU A 64 -1.18 14.51 2.04
CA GLU A 64 -1.98 15.02 3.13
C GLU A 64 -3.17 14.09 3.43
N GLU A 65 -3.82 13.61 2.37
CA GLU A 65 -4.91 12.68 2.54
C GLU A 65 -4.44 11.40 3.21
N LEU A 66 -3.33 10.87 2.72
CA LEU A 66 -2.80 9.64 3.27
C LEU A 66 -2.42 9.79 4.75
N GLU A 67 -1.84 10.93 5.10
CA GLU A 67 -1.47 11.18 6.48
C GLU A 67 -2.66 11.35 7.40
N SER A 68 -3.78 11.81 6.85
CA SER A 68 -4.98 12.02 7.65
C SER A 68 -5.75 10.74 7.95
N TRP A 69 -5.34 9.66 7.35
CA TRP A 69 -6.00 8.38 7.56
C TRP A 69 -5.54 7.72 8.89
#